data_6c1a5c338c95e9a20cce4b5f3af88a7d
#
_entry.id   6c1a5c338c95e9a20cce4b5f3af88a7d
#
_cell.length_a   1.000
_cell.length_b   1.000
_cell.length_c   1.000
_cell.angle_alpha   90.00
_cell.angle_beta   90.00
_cell.angle_gamma   90.00
#
_symmetry.space_group_name_H-M   'P 1'
#
loop_
_entity.id
_entity.type
_entity.pdbx_description
1 polymer ?
#
loop_
_entity_poly.entity_id
_entity_poly.type
_entity_poly.pdbx_seq_one_letter_code
_entity_poly.pdbx_strand_id
1 'polypeptide(L)'
;MNILPSGLDFVLEAPCSTWRENLSLRRRTSVPIIWDELALYEEDILQIASEDGAEGIGLKISKNGGLTKCRRQRDICVAAGYTMSVQDTTGSDIAFAAIVHLGQTLPKKYLRCILDCRDMVDVKTADGDFDVVNGFLSAPKTFGLGVTPRLDVLGEPILSYKN
;
A
#
# COMPACT_ATOMS: atom_id res chain seq x y z
N MET A 1 26.54 -4.28 2.62
CA MET A 1 25.70 -5.48 2.70
C MET A 1 26.45 -6.79 2.92
N ASN A 2 27.76 -6.77 2.96
CA ASN A 2 28.60 -7.96 3.21
C ASN A 2 28.55 -8.50 4.66
N ILE A 3 27.73 -7.88 5.52
CA ILE A 3 27.57 -8.26 6.93
C ILE A 3 26.34 -9.16 7.15
N LEU A 4 25.45 -9.23 6.16
CA LEU A 4 24.25 -10.06 6.26
C LEU A 4 24.56 -11.50 5.89
N PRO A 5 23.95 -12.48 6.59
CA PRO A 5 24.09 -13.89 6.24
C PRO A 5 23.70 -14.15 4.79
N SER A 6 24.42 -15.06 4.14
CA SER A 6 24.07 -15.50 2.80
C SER A 6 22.70 -16.23 2.80
N GLY A 7 21.89 -16.01 1.77
CA GLY A 7 20.60 -16.68 1.61
C GLY A 7 19.40 -15.96 2.25
N LEU A 8 19.59 -14.76 2.78
CA LEU A 8 18.44 -13.92 3.18
C LEU A 8 17.70 -13.43 1.95
N ASP A 9 16.40 -13.69 1.91
CA ASP A 9 15.47 -13.13 0.94
C ASP A 9 14.76 -11.92 1.57
N PHE A 10 15.10 -10.71 1.10
CA PHE A 10 14.53 -9.46 1.60
C PHE A 10 14.51 -8.40 0.51
N VAL A 11 13.77 -7.34 0.77
CA VAL A 11 13.72 -6.13 -0.08
C VAL A 11 14.14 -4.91 0.73
N LEU A 12 14.58 -3.87 0.04
CA LEU A 12 14.82 -2.55 0.62
C LEU A 12 13.62 -1.67 0.30
N GLU A 13 12.88 -1.24 1.32
CA GLU A 13 11.80 -0.28 1.15
C GLU A 13 12.29 1.12 1.49
N ALA A 14 12.07 2.08 0.59
CA ALA A 14 12.45 3.49 0.72
C ALA A 14 13.86 3.70 1.32
N PRO A 15 14.90 3.04 0.80
CA PRO A 15 16.22 3.02 1.45
C PRO A 15 16.94 4.37 1.47
N CYS A 16 16.53 5.31 0.64
CA CYS A 16 17.13 6.63 0.52
C CYS A 16 16.06 7.73 0.48
N SER A 17 16.42 8.92 0.95
CA SER A 17 15.49 10.05 1.04
C SER A 17 15.28 10.81 -0.27
N THR A 18 16.16 10.61 -1.25
CA THR A 18 16.09 11.34 -2.52
C THR A 18 16.01 10.40 -3.72
N TRP A 19 15.41 10.88 -4.79
CA TRP A 19 15.33 10.18 -6.07
C TRP A 19 16.70 9.72 -6.58
N ARG A 20 17.64 10.66 -6.62
CA ARG A 20 19.01 10.40 -7.10
C ARG A 20 19.73 9.32 -6.31
N GLU A 21 19.56 9.32 -4.99
CA GLU A 21 20.21 8.34 -4.11
C GLU A 21 19.62 6.94 -4.31
N ASN A 22 18.30 6.84 -4.43
CA ASN A 22 17.63 5.56 -4.72
C ASN A 22 18.13 4.98 -6.06
N LEU A 23 18.19 5.77 -7.12
CA LEU A 23 18.75 5.33 -8.40
C LEU A 23 20.23 4.98 -8.33
N SER A 24 21.01 5.72 -7.52
CA SER A 24 22.42 5.41 -7.31
C SER A 24 22.60 4.09 -6.57
N LEU A 25 21.78 3.82 -5.56
CA LEU A 25 21.76 2.56 -4.84
C LEU A 25 21.32 1.41 -5.74
N ARG A 26 20.26 1.60 -6.53
CA ARG A 26 19.72 0.62 -7.47
C ARG A 26 20.79 0.04 -8.40
N ARG A 27 21.70 0.89 -8.88
CA ARG A 27 22.80 0.49 -9.76
C ARG A 27 23.93 -0.29 -9.07
N ARG A 28 23.93 -0.33 -7.74
CA ARG A 28 24.99 -0.92 -6.89
C ARG A 28 24.57 -2.11 -6.09
N THR A 29 23.30 -2.46 -6.12
CA THR A 29 22.75 -3.59 -5.38
C THR A 29 21.94 -4.50 -6.28
N SER A 30 21.98 -5.79 -6.00
CA SER A 30 21.06 -6.77 -6.57
C SER A 30 19.83 -7.01 -5.67
N VAL A 31 19.78 -6.39 -4.49
CA VAL A 31 18.63 -6.49 -3.60
C VAL A 31 17.48 -5.69 -4.20
N PRO A 32 16.28 -6.26 -4.32
CA PRO A 32 15.12 -5.56 -4.84
C PRO A 32 14.78 -4.30 -4.02
N ILE A 33 14.45 -3.22 -4.71
CA ILE A 33 14.07 -1.95 -4.11
C ILE A 33 12.59 -1.69 -4.34
N ILE A 34 11.89 -1.32 -3.28
CA ILE A 34 10.50 -0.85 -3.32
C ILE A 34 10.51 0.64 -3.00
N TRP A 35 9.88 1.44 -3.84
CA TRP A 35 9.69 2.86 -3.58
C TRP A 35 8.36 3.09 -2.87
N ASP A 36 8.36 4.00 -1.89
CA ASP A 36 7.19 4.38 -1.12
C ASP A 36 6.98 5.91 -1.18
N GLU A 37 7.60 6.69 -0.29
CA GLU A 37 7.30 8.10 -0.09
C GLU A 37 7.52 8.96 -1.34
N LEU A 38 8.44 8.59 -2.21
CA LEU A 38 8.75 9.30 -3.47
C LEU A 38 7.88 8.88 -4.65
N ALA A 39 7.02 7.86 -4.49
CA ALA A 39 6.08 7.39 -5.51
C ALA A 39 4.66 7.84 -5.16
N LEU A 40 4.35 9.12 -5.39
CA LEU A 40 3.08 9.74 -5.01
C LEU A 40 2.05 9.71 -6.13
N TYR A 41 2.48 9.99 -7.35
CA TYR A 41 1.64 10.19 -8.50
C TYR A 41 1.88 9.13 -9.57
N GLU A 42 0.97 9.06 -10.54
CA GLU A 42 1.12 8.18 -11.70
C GLU A 42 2.41 8.46 -12.47
N GLU A 43 2.76 9.74 -12.60
CA GLU A 43 3.96 10.22 -13.29
C GLU A 43 5.24 9.73 -12.61
N ASP A 44 5.27 9.70 -11.27
CA ASP A 44 6.43 9.19 -10.52
C ASP A 44 6.67 7.71 -10.84
N ILE A 45 5.60 6.91 -10.85
CA ILE A 45 5.70 5.48 -11.15
C ILE A 45 6.18 5.24 -12.58
N LEU A 46 5.68 6.04 -13.54
CA LEU A 46 6.13 5.99 -14.93
C LEU A 46 7.60 6.37 -15.06
N GLN A 47 8.04 7.40 -14.32
CA GLN A 47 9.44 7.80 -14.30
C GLN A 47 10.33 6.72 -13.69
N ILE A 48 9.94 6.13 -12.54
CA ILE A 48 10.66 5.02 -11.91
C ILE A 48 10.81 3.86 -12.92
N ALA A 49 9.74 3.56 -13.66
CA ALA A 49 9.77 2.49 -14.67
C ALA A 49 10.70 2.82 -15.85
N SER A 50 10.73 4.07 -16.31
CA SER A 50 11.60 4.50 -17.39
C SER A 50 13.09 4.47 -17.04
N GLU A 51 13.40 4.58 -15.74
CA GLU A 51 14.77 4.60 -15.20
C GLU A 51 15.23 3.25 -14.64
N ASP A 52 14.41 2.19 -14.79
CA ASP A 52 14.64 0.86 -14.16
C ASP A 52 14.93 0.99 -12.66
N GLY A 53 14.14 1.84 -11.99
CA GLY A 53 14.44 2.33 -10.64
C GLY A 53 14.02 1.40 -9.51
N ALA A 54 13.14 0.40 -9.76
CA ALA A 54 12.54 -0.41 -8.72
C ALA A 54 12.10 -1.80 -9.18
N GLU A 55 11.80 -2.67 -8.23
CA GLU A 55 11.05 -3.93 -8.41
C GLU A 55 9.65 -3.85 -7.82
N GLY A 56 9.32 -2.78 -7.12
CA GLY A 56 8.00 -2.63 -6.53
C GLY A 56 7.71 -1.24 -6.01
N ILE A 57 6.43 -1.04 -5.69
CA ILE A 57 5.88 0.24 -5.20
C ILE A 57 5.03 -0.02 -3.97
N GLY A 58 5.17 0.84 -2.96
CA GLY A 58 4.27 0.94 -1.81
C GLY A 58 3.09 1.83 -2.14
N LEU A 59 1.89 1.24 -2.28
CA LEU A 59 0.65 1.98 -2.50
C LEU A 59 -0.04 2.24 -1.17
N LYS A 60 -0.14 3.52 -0.78
CA LYS A 60 -0.89 3.99 0.40
C LYS A 60 -2.07 4.83 -0.06
N ILE A 61 -3.29 4.41 0.29
CA ILE A 61 -4.50 5.06 -0.24
C ILE A 61 -4.57 6.53 0.15
N SER A 62 -4.22 6.87 1.38
CA SER A 62 -4.17 8.26 1.86
C SER A 62 -3.10 9.09 1.15
N LYS A 63 -1.89 8.53 1.00
CA LYS A 63 -0.76 9.20 0.33
C LYS A 63 -1.00 9.38 -1.16
N ASN A 64 -1.48 8.35 -1.83
CA ASN A 64 -1.60 8.30 -3.28
C ASN A 64 -2.92 8.89 -3.84
N GLY A 65 -3.73 9.53 -2.98
CA GLY A 65 -4.90 10.31 -3.41
C GLY A 65 -6.19 9.51 -3.58
N GLY A 66 -6.38 8.46 -2.79
CA GLY A 66 -7.61 7.70 -2.69
C GLY A 66 -7.68 6.50 -3.64
N LEU A 67 -8.74 5.70 -3.49
CA LEU A 67 -8.93 4.44 -4.23
C LEU A 67 -8.86 4.58 -5.75
N THR A 68 -9.45 5.66 -6.31
CA THR A 68 -9.49 5.87 -7.75
C THR A 68 -8.10 6.07 -8.34
N LYS A 69 -7.26 6.87 -7.69
CA LYS A 69 -5.88 7.09 -8.12
C LYS A 69 -5.02 5.85 -7.88
N CYS A 70 -5.12 5.24 -6.69
CA CYS A 70 -4.40 4.00 -6.41
C CYS A 70 -4.73 2.87 -7.40
N ARG A 71 -5.98 2.78 -7.88
CA ARG A 71 -6.33 1.82 -8.94
C ARG A 71 -5.57 2.08 -10.24
N ARG A 72 -5.44 3.34 -10.66
CA ARG A 72 -4.67 3.69 -11.86
C ARG A 72 -3.19 3.38 -11.68
N GLN A 73 -2.63 3.75 -10.53
CA GLN A 73 -1.24 3.47 -10.17
C GLN A 73 -0.98 1.95 -10.13
N ARG A 74 -1.90 1.17 -9.55
CA ARG A 74 -1.87 -0.29 -9.60
C ARG A 74 -1.77 -0.81 -11.03
N ASP A 75 -2.59 -0.28 -11.94
CA ASP A 75 -2.61 -0.74 -13.34
C ASP A 75 -1.28 -0.42 -14.05
N ILE A 76 -0.68 0.74 -13.77
CA ILE A 76 0.66 1.09 -14.24
C ILE A 76 1.71 0.13 -13.67
N CYS A 77 1.68 -0.15 -12.36
CA CYS A 77 2.59 -1.09 -11.72
C CYS A 77 2.49 -2.49 -12.33
N VAL A 78 1.27 -2.97 -12.59
CA VAL A 78 1.04 -4.27 -13.25
C VAL A 78 1.64 -4.28 -14.66
N ALA A 79 1.46 -3.21 -15.44
CA ALA A 79 2.01 -3.08 -16.78
C ALA A 79 3.55 -3.01 -16.77
N ALA A 80 4.14 -2.35 -15.77
CA ALA A 80 5.59 -2.27 -15.57
C ALA A 80 6.20 -3.55 -14.97
N GLY A 81 5.38 -4.51 -14.53
CA GLY A 81 5.87 -5.74 -13.90
C GLY A 81 6.24 -5.58 -12.42
N TYR A 82 5.86 -4.49 -11.77
CA TYR A 82 6.18 -4.19 -10.38
C TYR A 82 5.31 -4.98 -9.41
N THR A 83 5.91 -5.39 -8.31
CA THR A 83 5.18 -5.89 -7.15
C THR A 83 4.68 -4.73 -6.28
N MET A 84 3.61 -4.95 -5.54
CA MET A 84 3.00 -3.90 -4.72
C MET A 84 2.77 -4.36 -3.28
N SER A 85 3.18 -3.53 -2.33
CA SER A 85 2.70 -3.55 -0.96
C SER A 85 1.52 -2.58 -0.86
N VAL A 86 0.35 -3.06 -0.46
CA VAL A 86 -0.84 -2.20 -0.28
C VAL A 86 -0.98 -1.91 1.20
N GLN A 87 -0.95 -0.63 1.55
CA GLN A 87 -0.86 -0.20 2.95
C GLN A 87 -1.52 1.17 3.14
N ASP A 88 -1.51 1.67 4.38
CA ASP A 88 -1.85 3.05 4.67
C ASP A 88 -0.87 3.61 5.72
N THR A 89 -0.97 4.91 5.97
CA THR A 89 -0.03 5.64 6.84
C THR A 89 -0.30 5.33 8.30
N THR A 90 -1.58 5.23 8.69
CA THR A 90 -2.03 4.86 10.03
C THR A 90 -3.30 4.02 9.95
N GLY A 91 -3.47 3.12 10.92
CA GLY A 91 -4.54 2.14 10.86
C GLY A 91 -5.85 2.63 11.47
N SER A 92 -6.84 2.90 10.64
CA SER A 92 -8.23 2.79 11.07
C SER A 92 -8.87 1.60 10.36
N ASP A 93 -9.93 1.03 10.94
CA ASP A 93 -10.68 -0.05 10.28
C ASP A 93 -11.24 0.40 8.92
N ILE A 94 -11.58 1.69 8.79
CA ILE A 94 -12.08 2.29 7.54
C ILE A 94 -10.97 2.32 6.48
N ALA A 95 -9.77 2.78 6.84
CA ALA A 95 -8.62 2.78 5.94
C ALA A 95 -8.20 1.36 5.57
N PHE A 96 -8.18 0.46 6.55
CA PHE A 96 -7.87 -0.95 6.31
C PHE A 96 -8.88 -1.60 5.35
N ALA A 97 -10.18 -1.32 5.49
CA ALA A 97 -11.18 -1.77 4.55
C ALA A 97 -10.83 -1.37 3.11
N ALA A 98 -10.45 -0.13 2.91
CA ALA A 98 -10.10 0.38 1.60
C ALA A 98 -8.87 -0.31 0.99
N ILE A 99 -7.81 -0.54 1.79
CA ILE A 99 -6.61 -1.24 1.30
C ILE A 99 -6.88 -2.72 1.01
N VAL A 100 -7.75 -3.39 1.77
CA VAL A 100 -8.16 -4.77 1.50
C VAL A 100 -8.90 -4.87 0.17
N HIS A 101 -9.83 -3.94 -0.09
CA HIS A 101 -10.52 -3.87 -1.38
C HIS A 101 -9.56 -3.66 -2.55
N LEU A 102 -8.61 -2.74 -2.42
CA LEU A 102 -7.60 -2.51 -3.45
C LEU A 102 -6.72 -3.75 -3.65
N GLY A 103 -6.21 -4.32 -2.56
CA GLY A 103 -5.35 -5.51 -2.58
C GLY A 103 -6.01 -6.72 -3.23
N GLN A 104 -7.31 -6.95 -2.98
CA GLN A 104 -8.06 -8.04 -3.60
C GLN A 104 -8.18 -7.91 -5.14
N THR A 105 -7.98 -6.72 -5.68
CA THR A 105 -8.01 -6.49 -7.13
C THR A 105 -6.66 -6.72 -7.82
N LEU A 106 -5.59 -6.97 -7.06
CA LEU A 106 -4.27 -7.25 -7.62
C LEU A 106 -4.15 -8.71 -8.07
N PRO A 107 -3.55 -8.97 -9.22
CA PRO A 107 -3.13 -10.32 -9.56
C PRO A 107 -2.13 -10.84 -8.51
N LYS A 108 -2.31 -12.06 -8.05
CA LYS A 108 -1.56 -12.65 -6.92
C LYS A 108 -0.02 -12.52 -7.07
N LYS A 109 0.49 -12.62 -8.29
CA LYS A 109 1.94 -12.52 -8.57
C LYS A 109 2.53 -11.13 -8.34
N TYR A 110 1.68 -10.08 -8.30
CA TYR A 110 2.09 -8.69 -8.09
C TYR A 110 1.78 -8.18 -6.68
N LEU A 111 1.01 -8.93 -5.90
CA LEU A 111 0.72 -8.59 -4.50
C LEU A 111 1.80 -9.17 -3.59
N ARG A 112 2.59 -8.31 -2.95
CA ARG A 112 3.54 -8.71 -1.92
C ARG A 112 2.84 -8.94 -0.58
N CYS A 113 2.15 -7.91 -0.12
CA CYS A 113 1.42 -7.94 1.13
C CYS A 113 0.31 -6.90 1.16
N ILE A 114 -0.62 -7.11 2.08
CA ILE A 114 -1.51 -6.08 2.60
C ILE A 114 -1.07 -5.87 4.05
N LEU A 115 -0.64 -4.65 4.38
CA LEU A 115 -0.20 -4.33 5.74
C LEU A 115 -1.42 -4.01 6.61
N ASP A 116 -1.64 -4.83 7.62
CA ASP A 116 -2.66 -4.55 8.64
C ASP A 116 -2.12 -3.59 9.68
N CYS A 117 -2.52 -2.33 9.58
CA CYS A 117 -2.10 -1.28 10.51
C CYS A 117 -3.06 -1.11 11.70
N ARG A 118 -4.10 -1.93 11.83
CA ARG A 118 -5.08 -1.79 12.91
C ARG A 118 -4.47 -1.96 14.30
N ASP A 119 -3.45 -2.81 14.41
CA ASP A 119 -2.71 -3.01 15.66
C ASP A 119 -1.88 -1.78 16.11
N MET A 120 -1.78 -0.76 15.25
CA MET A 120 -1.11 0.51 15.59
C MET A 120 -2.03 1.49 16.30
N VAL A 121 -3.31 1.15 16.49
CA VAL A 121 -4.31 1.99 17.16
C VAL A 121 -5.06 1.18 18.23
N ASP A 122 -5.33 1.81 19.35
CA ASP A 122 -6.00 1.17 20.49
C ASP A 122 -7.53 1.20 20.38
N VAL A 123 -8.06 1.91 19.39
CA VAL A 123 -9.49 2.20 19.28
C VAL A 123 -10.05 1.68 17.96
N LYS A 124 -11.07 0.83 18.05
CA LYS A 124 -11.82 0.35 16.89
C LYS A 124 -12.71 1.46 16.34
N THR A 125 -12.52 1.83 15.07
CA THR A 125 -13.19 2.96 14.41
C THR A 125 -14.39 2.57 13.55
N ALA A 126 -14.52 1.28 13.24
CA ALA A 126 -15.68 0.75 12.50
C ALA A 126 -15.95 -0.71 12.88
N ASP A 127 -17.18 -1.13 12.68
CA ASP A 127 -17.59 -2.53 12.75
C ASP A 127 -17.69 -3.11 11.34
N GLY A 128 -17.26 -4.36 11.18
CA GLY A 128 -17.26 -5.08 9.91
C GLY A 128 -16.45 -6.36 10.02
N ASP A 129 -16.57 -7.20 8.98
CA ASP A 129 -15.94 -8.52 8.96
C ASP A 129 -14.60 -8.45 8.22
N PHE A 130 -13.53 -8.48 8.98
CA PHE A 130 -12.14 -8.51 8.48
C PHE A 130 -11.33 -9.63 9.12
N ASP A 131 -11.98 -10.70 9.53
CA ASP A 131 -11.27 -11.78 10.17
C ASP A 131 -10.40 -12.54 9.17
N VAL A 132 -9.21 -12.88 9.62
CA VAL A 132 -8.31 -13.77 8.87
C VAL A 132 -8.82 -15.21 9.03
N VAL A 133 -9.31 -15.78 7.95
CA VAL A 133 -9.80 -17.17 7.93
C VAL A 133 -8.78 -18.05 7.21
N ASN A 134 -8.22 -19.04 7.91
CA ASN A 134 -7.19 -19.94 7.36
C ASN A 134 -5.99 -19.22 6.70
N GLY A 135 -5.56 -18.10 7.26
CA GLY A 135 -4.46 -17.29 6.71
C GLY A 135 -4.86 -16.40 5.53
N PHE A 136 -6.13 -16.34 5.17
CA PHE A 136 -6.63 -15.50 4.09
C PHE A 136 -7.52 -14.39 4.64
N LEU A 137 -7.39 -13.23 4.01
CA LEU A 137 -8.25 -12.07 4.24
C LEU A 137 -9.02 -11.77 2.95
N SER A 138 -10.31 -11.46 3.09
CA SER A 138 -11.17 -11.10 1.96
C SER A 138 -11.89 -9.79 2.23
N ALA A 139 -12.06 -8.98 1.19
CA ALA A 139 -12.90 -7.78 1.30
C ALA A 139 -14.35 -8.16 1.56
N PRO A 140 -15.07 -7.39 2.41
CA PRO A 140 -16.50 -7.57 2.62
C PRO A 140 -17.28 -7.49 1.30
N LYS A 141 -18.35 -8.28 1.19
CA LYS A 141 -19.18 -8.33 -0.02
C LYS A 141 -20.41 -7.41 0.04
N THR A 142 -20.49 -6.57 1.06
CA THR A 142 -21.55 -5.59 1.25
C THR A 142 -21.25 -4.29 0.51
N PHE A 143 -22.24 -3.37 0.46
CA PHE A 143 -22.08 -2.10 -0.23
C PHE A 143 -20.99 -1.20 0.39
N GLY A 144 -20.38 -0.36 -0.43
CA GLY A 144 -19.32 0.55 -0.01
C GLY A 144 -18.04 -0.18 0.40
N LEU A 145 -17.44 0.23 1.49
CA LEU A 145 -16.26 -0.43 2.07
C LEU A 145 -16.62 -1.70 2.87
N GLY A 146 -17.92 -1.95 3.10
CA GLY A 146 -18.37 -3.09 3.86
C GLY A 146 -18.17 -3.00 5.37
N VAL A 147 -17.88 -1.80 5.88
CA VAL A 147 -17.75 -1.51 7.31
C VAL A 147 -18.75 -0.44 7.71
N THR A 148 -19.15 -0.45 8.98
CA THR A 148 -20.03 0.56 9.58
C THR A 148 -19.20 1.44 10.50
N PRO A 149 -19.04 2.74 10.21
CA PRO A 149 -18.28 3.66 11.06
C PRO A 149 -18.89 3.76 12.47
N ARG A 150 -18.06 3.75 13.48
CA ARG A 150 -18.45 3.95 14.89
C ARG A 150 -18.45 5.45 15.21
N LEU A 151 -19.62 6.08 15.03
CA LEU A 151 -19.76 7.52 15.22
C LEU A 151 -19.57 7.96 16.68
N ASP A 152 -19.85 7.08 17.62
CA ASP A 152 -19.57 7.27 19.05
C ASP A 152 -18.08 7.44 19.34
N VAL A 153 -17.23 6.83 18.51
CA VAL A 153 -15.76 6.90 18.61
C VAL A 153 -15.19 8.04 17.76
N LEU A 154 -15.70 8.19 16.54
CA LEU A 154 -15.20 9.18 15.58
C LEU A 154 -15.62 10.61 15.93
N GLY A 155 -16.69 10.77 16.69
CA GLY A 155 -17.25 12.08 17.05
C GLY A 155 -18.00 12.76 15.91
N GLU A 156 -18.29 14.03 16.09
CA GLU A 156 -19.02 14.84 15.10
C GLU A 156 -18.17 15.10 13.85
N PRO A 157 -18.74 15.03 12.65
CA PRO A 157 -18.00 15.28 11.41
C PRO A 157 -17.58 16.74 11.30
N ILE A 158 -16.31 16.99 11.04
CA ILE A 158 -15.75 18.33 10.82
C ILE A 158 -16.28 18.92 9.50
N LEU A 159 -16.56 18.06 8.53
CA LEU A 159 -17.01 18.43 7.19
C LEU A 159 -17.93 17.35 6.62
N SER A 160 -19.03 17.78 5.99
CA SER A 160 -19.97 16.89 5.32
C SER A 160 -20.20 17.36 3.90
N TYR A 161 -20.13 16.43 2.95
CA TYR A 161 -20.52 16.65 1.56
C TYR A 161 -21.87 15.99 1.32
N LYS A 162 -22.82 16.77 0.79
CA LYS A 162 -24.11 16.24 0.32
C LYS A 162 -24.06 16.16 -1.20
N ASN A 163 -24.39 14.99 -1.72
CA ASN A 163 -24.61 14.79 -3.16
C ASN A 163 -25.96 15.40 -3.57
#